data_966f5a52e7ec90aff25b59813f652ea3
#
_entry.id   966f5a52e7ec90aff25b59813f652ea3
#
_cell.length_a   1.000
_cell.length_b   1.000
_cell.length_c   1.000
_cell.angle_alpha   90.00
_cell.angle_beta   90.00
_cell.angle_gamma   90.00
#
_symmetry.space_group_name_H-M   'P 1'
#
loop_
_entity.id
_entity.type
_entity.pdbx_description
1 polymer ?
#
loop_
_entity_poly.entity_id
_entity_poly.type
_entity_poly.pdbx_seq_one_letter_code
_entity_poly.pdbx_strand_id
1 'polypeptide(L)'
;MFAVVGCRPRGILSNREMRDVLYDLHRADGAIQVAGYNYSHDKEVAGYYKNVLDDHGITQAQFDSSLVWYTDNPQIFNKIYPKVLARLEADFEEQEAIREAKRDKASAERKKKKMGYNVAKQQIQEQMDLLRNGYENPWKIWQPEEFCEKNVVIFGQLEKK
;
A
#
# COMPACT_ATOMS: atom_id res chain seq x y z
N MET A 1 51.56 11.93 -12.68
CA MET A 1 50.37 11.41 -11.97
C MET A 1 49.52 10.64 -12.99
N PHE A 2 49.65 9.33 -13.05
CA PHE A 2 48.78 8.49 -13.89
C PHE A 2 47.45 8.32 -13.19
N ALA A 3 46.42 8.93 -13.76
CA ALA A 3 45.04 8.60 -13.36
C ALA A 3 44.77 7.17 -13.81
N VAL A 4 44.84 6.24 -12.88
CA VAL A 4 44.32 4.88 -13.06
C VAL A 4 42.81 5.03 -13.15
N VAL A 5 42.30 5.25 -14.36
CA VAL A 5 40.89 5.03 -14.66
C VAL A 5 40.70 3.52 -14.48
N GLY A 6 40.22 3.09 -13.31
CA GLY A 6 40.01 1.71 -12.98
C GLY A 6 39.03 1.09 -13.99
N CYS A 7 39.59 0.47 -15.03
CA CYS A 7 38.81 -0.36 -15.94
C CYS A 7 38.18 -1.47 -15.15
N ARG A 8 36.83 -1.44 -15.04
CA ARG A 8 36.05 -2.51 -14.43
C ARG A 8 36.38 -3.84 -15.11
N PRO A 9 36.70 -4.90 -14.36
CA PRO A 9 36.93 -6.22 -14.93
C PRO A 9 35.68 -6.75 -15.65
N ARG A 10 35.92 -7.62 -16.66
CA ARG A 10 34.84 -8.33 -17.34
C ARG A 10 34.08 -9.19 -16.33
N GLY A 11 32.75 -9.18 -16.42
CA GLY A 11 31.88 -9.98 -15.53
C GLY A 11 31.42 -9.22 -14.28
N ILE A 12 32.01 -8.06 -13.95
CA ILE A 12 31.54 -7.20 -12.85
C ILE A 12 30.39 -6.31 -13.34
N LEU A 13 29.34 -6.20 -12.57
CA LEU A 13 28.17 -5.36 -12.86
C LEU A 13 28.56 -3.89 -13.01
N SER A 14 27.92 -3.18 -13.93
CA SER A 14 28.09 -1.74 -14.08
C SER A 14 27.53 -0.99 -12.87
N ASN A 15 27.92 0.27 -12.70
CA ASN A 15 27.39 1.13 -11.63
C ASN A 15 25.85 1.23 -11.67
N ARG A 16 25.25 1.18 -12.86
CA ARG A 16 23.81 1.19 -13.05
C ARG A 16 23.20 -0.15 -12.64
N GLU A 17 23.73 -1.25 -13.20
CA GLU A 17 23.25 -2.60 -12.87
C GLU A 17 23.37 -2.89 -11.37
N MET A 18 24.53 -2.60 -10.78
CA MET A 18 24.73 -2.82 -9.34
C MET A 18 23.76 -2.01 -8.48
N ARG A 19 23.50 -0.77 -8.85
CA ARG A 19 22.53 0.07 -8.17
C ARG A 19 21.10 -0.50 -8.28
N ASP A 20 20.71 -0.94 -9.49
CA ASP A 20 19.36 -1.42 -9.74
C ASP A 20 19.14 -2.77 -9.03
N VAL A 21 20.12 -3.67 -9.04
CA VAL A 21 20.10 -4.92 -8.27
C VAL A 21 20.03 -4.68 -6.76
N LEU A 22 20.88 -3.80 -6.22
CA LEU A 22 20.85 -3.47 -4.78
C LEU A 22 19.51 -2.88 -4.35
N TYR A 23 18.92 -2.03 -5.17
CA TYR A 23 17.60 -1.47 -4.92
C TYR A 23 16.54 -2.57 -4.81
N ASP A 24 16.49 -3.51 -5.77
CA ASP A 24 15.50 -4.59 -5.75
C ASP A 24 15.77 -5.64 -4.66
N LEU A 25 17.03 -5.87 -4.28
CA LEU A 25 17.37 -6.69 -3.12
C LEU A 25 16.85 -6.08 -1.81
N HIS A 26 17.00 -4.78 -1.59
CA HIS A 26 16.44 -4.11 -0.41
C HIS A 26 14.91 -4.16 -0.39
N ARG A 27 14.25 -4.10 -1.56
CA ARG A 27 12.80 -4.31 -1.63
C ARG A 27 12.41 -5.74 -1.29
N ALA A 28 13.20 -6.72 -1.72
CA ALA A 28 13.01 -8.12 -1.35
C ALA A 28 13.16 -8.33 0.17
N ASP A 29 14.17 -7.69 0.80
CA ASP A 29 14.35 -7.70 2.26
C ASP A 29 13.10 -7.18 2.99
N GLY A 30 12.54 -6.06 2.51
CA GLY A 30 11.31 -5.51 3.05
C GLY A 30 10.11 -6.45 2.89
N ALA A 31 9.99 -7.12 1.74
CA ALA A 31 8.92 -8.09 1.49
C ALA A 31 9.05 -9.32 2.40
N ILE A 32 10.26 -9.83 2.59
CA ILE A 32 10.57 -10.94 3.50
C ILE A 32 10.16 -10.58 4.94
N GLN A 33 10.49 -9.38 5.41
CA GLN A 33 10.11 -8.90 6.74
C GLN A 33 8.59 -8.80 6.91
N VAL A 34 7.89 -8.25 5.91
CA VAL A 34 6.42 -8.12 5.93
C VAL A 34 5.75 -9.49 5.90
N ALA A 35 6.30 -10.47 5.17
CA ALA A 35 5.82 -11.84 5.15
C ALA A 35 6.06 -12.59 6.48
N GLY A 36 6.87 -12.02 7.38
CA GLY A 36 7.20 -12.64 8.67
C GLY A 36 8.12 -13.86 8.55
N TYR A 37 8.84 -13.97 7.44
CA TYR A 37 9.79 -15.07 7.24
C TYR A 37 10.99 -14.92 8.17
N ASN A 38 11.40 -16.04 8.72
CA ASN A 38 12.53 -16.16 9.62
C ASN A 38 13.46 -17.32 9.18
N TYR A 39 14.42 -17.67 9.97
CA TYR A 39 15.39 -18.74 9.70
C TYR A 39 14.78 -20.11 9.35
N SER A 40 13.53 -20.37 9.67
CA SER A 40 12.84 -21.60 9.27
C SER A 40 12.30 -21.58 7.84
N HIS A 41 12.40 -20.45 7.13
CA HIS A 41 11.89 -20.21 5.80
C HIS A 41 13.02 -19.97 4.77
N ASP A 42 14.16 -20.65 4.97
CA ASP A 42 15.36 -20.44 4.14
C ASP A 42 15.11 -20.61 2.64
N LYS A 43 14.25 -21.55 2.24
CA LYS A 43 13.93 -21.80 0.83
C LYS A 43 13.12 -20.64 0.22
N GLU A 44 12.15 -20.13 0.95
CA GLU A 44 11.32 -19.02 0.55
C GLU A 44 12.16 -17.74 0.46
N VAL A 45 12.98 -17.47 1.46
CA VAL A 45 13.91 -16.35 1.48
C VAL A 45 14.91 -16.42 0.32
N ALA A 46 15.52 -17.57 0.10
CA ALA A 46 16.42 -17.79 -1.05
C ALA A 46 15.69 -17.59 -2.38
N GLY A 47 14.40 -17.96 -2.45
CA GLY A 47 13.55 -17.74 -3.62
C GLY A 47 13.39 -16.25 -3.96
N TYR A 48 13.21 -15.38 -2.97
CA TYR A 48 13.11 -13.92 -3.20
C TYR A 48 14.38 -13.38 -3.84
N TYR A 49 15.56 -13.71 -3.27
CA TYR A 49 16.83 -13.22 -3.82
C TYR A 49 17.12 -13.79 -5.20
N LYS A 50 16.84 -15.09 -5.39
CA LYS A 50 17.00 -15.71 -6.70
C LYS A 50 16.15 -15.01 -7.76
N ASN A 51 14.89 -14.73 -7.47
CA ASN A 51 14.00 -14.04 -8.41
C ASN A 51 14.55 -12.65 -8.80
N VAL A 52 15.08 -11.88 -7.83
CA VAL A 52 15.71 -10.60 -8.14
C VAL A 52 16.88 -10.78 -9.10
N LEU A 53 17.76 -11.73 -8.86
CA LEU A 53 18.91 -11.96 -9.74
C LEU A 53 18.48 -12.44 -11.14
N ASP A 54 17.48 -13.32 -11.20
CA ASP A 54 16.92 -13.82 -12.47
C ASP A 54 16.26 -12.67 -13.28
N ASP A 55 15.53 -11.77 -12.63
CA ASP A 55 14.90 -10.61 -13.26
C ASP A 55 15.93 -9.64 -13.88
N HIS A 56 17.11 -9.55 -13.26
CA HIS A 56 18.24 -8.78 -13.78
C HIS A 56 19.10 -9.56 -14.78
N GLY A 57 18.81 -10.85 -15.00
CA GLY A 57 19.56 -11.72 -15.91
C GLY A 57 21.00 -11.97 -15.47
N ILE A 58 21.25 -11.97 -14.15
CA ILE A 58 22.58 -12.19 -13.56
C ILE A 58 22.62 -13.45 -12.71
N THR A 59 23.78 -14.05 -12.62
CA THR A 59 24.00 -15.19 -11.74
C THR A 59 24.43 -14.76 -10.35
N GLN A 60 24.19 -15.60 -9.34
CA GLN A 60 24.69 -15.42 -8.00
C GLN A 60 26.20 -15.16 -7.97
N ALA A 61 26.97 -15.97 -8.68
CA ALA A 61 28.42 -15.83 -8.75
C ALA A 61 28.86 -14.48 -9.34
N GLN A 62 28.12 -13.96 -10.32
CA GLN A 62 28.38 -12.64 -10.90
C GLN A 62 28.07 -11.52 -9.91
N PHE A 63 26.96 -11.64 -9.18
CA PHE A 63 26.61 -10.69 -8.13
C PHE A 63 27.65 -10.69 -7.01
N ASP A 64 28.01 -11.86 -6.48
CA ASP A 64 28.99 -12.00 -5.40
C ASP A 64 30.36 -11.40 -5.80
N SER A 65 30.84 -11.74 -7.00
CA SER A 65 32.09 -11.16 -7.53
C SER A 65 32.02 -9.65 -7.67
N SER A 66 30.85 -9.14 -8.09
CA SER A 66 30.63 -7.69 -8.20
C SER A 66 30.62 -7.03 -6.83
N LEU A 67 29.93 -7.62 -5.86
CA LEU A 67 29.85 -7.10 -4.49
C LEU A 67 31.25 -7.01 -3.87
N VAL A 68 32.07 -8.07 -3.99
CA VAL A 68 33.46 -8.06 -3.54
C VAL A 68 34.23 -6.93 -4.20
N TRP A 69 34.14 -6.80 -5.55
CA TRP A 69 34.84 -5.74 -6.25
C TRP A 69 34.41 -4.33 -5.79
N TYR A 70 33.12 -4.11 -5.55
CA TYR A 70 32.63 -2.82 -5.08
C TYR A 70 33.06 -2.52 -3.65
N THR A 71 33.14 -3.53 -2.76
CA THR A 71 33.64 -3.36 -1.40
C THR A 71 35.14 -3.02 -1.39
N ASP A 72 35.93 -3.56 -2.32
CA ASP A 72 37.34 -3.22 -2.52
C ASP A 72 37.53 -1.83 -3.17
N ASN A 73 36.46 -1.28 -3.76
CA ASN A 73 36.47 0.04 -4.40
C ASN A 73 35.47 1.01 -3.75
N PRO A 74 35.65 1.37 -2.46
CA PRO A 74 34.66 2.14 -1.70
C PRO A 74 34.38 3.52 -2.28
N GLN A 75 35.33 4.11 -2.99
CA GLN A 75 35.15 5.40 -3.68
C GLN A 75 34.07 5.33 -4.78
N ILE A 76 33.92 4.17 -5.41
CA ILE A 76 32.91 3.91 -6.44
C ILE A 76 31.60 3.55 -5.75
N PHE A 77 31.63 2.64 -4.76
CA PHE A 77 30.47 2.20 -4.02
C PHE A 77 29.73 3.36 -3.33
N ASN A 78 30.49 4.27 -2.71
CA ASN A 78 29.95 5.48 -2.07
C ASN A 78 29.30 6.48 -3.06
N LYS A 79 29.48 6.32 -4.36
CA LYS A 79 28.76 7.12 -5.37
C LYS A 79 27.45 6.49 -5.82
N ILE A 80 27.30 5.19 -5.66
CA ILE A 80 26.09 4.46 -6.10
C ILE A 80 25.12 4.19 -4.96
N TYR A 81 25.60 3.80 -3.78
CA TYR A 81 24.74 3.40 -2.67
C TYR A 81 23.82 4.52 -2.16
N PRO A 82 24.23 5.78 -2.04
CA PRO A 82 23.31 6.87 -1.70
C PRO A 82 22.18 7.06 -2.70
N LYS A 83 22.39 6.68 -3.97
CA LYS A 83 21.32 6.73 -4.98
C LYS A 83 20.33 5.60 -4.83
N VAL A 84 20.75 4.45 -4.30
CA VAL A 84 19.86 3.34 -3.91
C VAL A 84 18.96 3.81 -2.77
N LEU A 85 19.56 4.39 -1.72
CA LEU A 85 18.82 4.90 -0.56
C LEU A 85 17.80 5.97 -0.96
N ALA A 86 18.23 6.97 -1.74
CA ALA A 86 17.33 8.03 -2.19
C ALA A 86 16.14 7.50 -3.00
N ARG A 87 16.32 6.44 -3.80
CA ARG A 87 15.24 5.80 -4.53
C ARG A 87 14.29 5.05 -3.60
N LEU A 88 14.83 4.33 -2.61
CA LEU A 88 14.01 3.64 -1.60
C LEU A 88 13.22 4.63 -0.74
N GLU A 89 13.82 5.76 -0.37
CA GLU A 89 13.15 6.83 0.37
C GLU A 89 11.99 7.43 -0.44
N ALA A 90 12.22 7.74 -1.72
CA ALA A 90 11.17 8.25 -2.61
C ALA A 90 9.99 7.27 -2.77
N ASP A 91 10.28 5.97 -2.94
CA ASP A 91 9.25 4.94 -3.01
C ASP A 91 8.48 4.81 -1.68
N PHE A 92 9.18 4.93 -0.55
CA PHE A 92 8.55 4.91 0.77
C PHE A 92 7.59 6.10 0.96
N GLU A 93 8.02 7.31 0.62
CA GLU A 93 7.19 8.51 0.68
C GLU A 93 5.95 8.39 -0.22
N GLU A 94 6.11 7.87 -1.45
CA GLU A 94 4.98 7.63 -2.35
C GLU A 94 3.98 6.62 -1.76
N GLN A 95 4.47 5.51 -1.21
CA GLN A 95 3.63 4.50 -0.59
C GLN A 95 2.90 5.01 0.66
N GLU A 96 3.57 5.83 1.48
CA GLU A 96 2.93 6.46 2.64
C GLU A 96 1.83 7.44 2.20
N ALA A 97 2.06 8.26 1.19
CA ALA A 97 1.04 9.16 0.65
C ALA A 97 -0.18 8.40 0.12
N ILE A 98 0.03 7.27 -0.58
CA ILE A 98 -1.05 6.39 -1.05
C ILE A 98 -1.82 5.79 0.14
N ARG A 99 -1.14 5.34 1.19
CA ARG A 99 -1.76 4.78 2.41
C ARG A 99 -2.59 5.85 3.13
N GLU A 100 -2.05 7.05 3.26
CA GLU A 100 -2.74 8.17 3.91
C GLU A 100 -4.01 8.55 3.15
N ALA A 101 -3.92 8.70 1.83
CA ALA A 101 -5.08 8.96 0.99
C ALA A 101 -6.16 7.86 1.09
N LYS A 102 -5.77 6.58 1.20
CA LYS A 102 -6.70 5.47 1.42
C LYS A 102 -7.35 5.53 2.81
N ARG A 103 -6.59 5.87 3.86
CA ARG A 103 -7.12 6.05 5.23
C ARG A 103 -8.14 7.19 5.27
N ASP A 104 -7.84 8.30 4.63
CA ASP A 104 -8.72 9.47 4.58
C ASP A 104 -10.04 9.16 3.87
N LYS A 105 -9.98 8.51 2.71
CA LYS A 105 -11.18 8.04 2.01
C LYS A 105 -12.02 7.10 2.87
N ALA A 106 -11.39 6.11 3.50
CA ALA A 106 -12.09 5.17 4.38
C ALA A 106 -12.71 5.88 5.60
N SER A 107 -12.02 6.86 6.18
CA SER A 107 -12.52 7.66 7.31
C SER A 107 -13.72 8.52 6.90
N ALA A 108 -13.66 9.15 5.73
CA ALA A 108 -14.74 9.95 5.17
C ALA A 108 -15.99 9.10 4.89
N GLU A 109 -15.82 7.91 4.32
CA GLU A 109 -16.92 6.96 4.09
C GLU A 109 -17.57 6.51 5.39
N ARG A 110 -16.76 6.20 6.42
CA ARG A 110 -17.29 5.84 7.75
C ARG A 110 -18.07 6.98 8.38
N LYS A 111 -17.58 8.22 8.27
CA LYS A 111 -18.30 9.42 8.75
C LYS A 111 -19.63 9.60 8.01
N LYS A 112 -19.64 9.44 6.69
CA LYS A 112 -20.85 9.52 5.86
C LYS A 112 -21.88 8.46 6.25
N LYS A 113 -21.47 7.21 6.44
CA LYS A 113 -22.34 6.12 6.90
C LYS A 113 -22.92 6.40 8.29
N LYS A 114 -22.08 6.87 9.23
CA LYS A 114 -22.52 7.22 10.59
C LYS A 114 -23.52 8.36 10.58
N MET A 115 -23.30 9.38 9.73
CA MET A 115 -24.24 10.50 9.57
C MET A 115 -25.58 10.00 9.02
N GLY A 116 -25.60 9.19 7.97
CA GLY A 116 -26.81 8.60 7.40
C GLY A 116 -27.58 7.76 8.43
N TYR A 117 -26.87 6.94 9.22
CA TYR A 117 -27.49 6.16 10.29
C TYR A 117 -28.13 7.06 11.36
N ASN A 118 -27.47 8.13 11.76
CA ASN A 118 -28.00 9.05 12.77
C ASN A 118 -29.25 9.79 12.26
N VAL A 119 -29.27 10.21 10.99
CA VAL A 119 -30.44 10.84 10.38
C VAL A 119 -31.61 9.86 10.32
N ALA A 120 -31.39 8.64 9.87
CA ALA A 120 -32.43 7.61 9.83
C ALA A 120 -32.98 7.30 11.24
N LYS A 121 -32.09 7.19 12.24
CA LYS A 121 -32.48 6.95 13.63
C LYS A 121 -33.34 8.11 14.17
N GLN A 122 -32.97 9.34 13.87
CA GLN A 122 -33.75 10.52 14.28
C GLN A 122 -35.14 10.53 13.65
N GLN A 123 -35.25 10.24 12.34
CA GLN A 123 -36.53 10.16 11.65
C GLN A 123 -37.45 9.08 12.22
N ILE A 124 -36.89 7.90 12.54
CA ILE A 124 -37.67 6.84 13.19
C ILE A 124 -38.14 7.30 14.56
N GLN A 125 -37.29 7.96 15.35
CA GLN A 125 -37.65 8.45 16.67
C GLN A 125 -38.78 9.49 16.59
N GLU A 126 -38.68 10.45 15.67
CA GLU A 126 -39.72 11.46 15.43
C GLU A 126 -41.05 10.80 15.04
N GLN A 127 -41.03 9.77 14.20
CA GLN A 127 -42.25 9.04 13.84
C GLN A 127 -42.84 8.26 15.04
N MET A 128 -41.99 7.64 15.84
CA MET A 128 -42.42 6.95 17.05
C MET A 128 -43.05 7.90 18.07
N ASP A 129 -42.47 9.12 18.20
CA ASP A 129 -43.00 10.14 19.11
C ASP A 129 -44.36 10.69 18.62
N LEU A 130 -44.52 10.86 17.29
CA LEU A 130 -45.79 11.23 16.68
C LEU A 130 -46.88 10.14 16.93
N LEU A 131 -46.51 8.86 16.77
CA LEU A 131 -47.41 7.74 17.06
C LEU A 131 -47.77 7.69 18.54
N ARG A 132 -46.85 7.95 19.44
CA ARG A 132 -47.06 7.93 20.90
C ARG A 132 -47.94 9.07 21.34
N ASN A 133 -47.76 10.27 20.79
CA ASN A 133 -48.48 11.48 21.18
C ASN A 133 -49.80 11.62 20.40
N GLY A 134 -49.99 10.92 19.29
CA GLY A 134 -51.18 10.96 18.43
C GLY A 134 -52.28 9.98 18.76
N TYR A 135 -52.25 9.38 19.96
CA TYR A 135 -53.22 8.31 20.36
C TYR A 135 -54.68 8.76 20.43
N GLU A 136 -54.98 10.06 20.28
CA GLU A 136 -56.37 10.54 20.19
C GLU A 136 -57.06 10.26 18.84
N ASN A 137 -56.29 9.94 17.79
CA ASN A 137 -56.90 9.55 16.53
C ASN A 137 -55.90 8.77 15.58
N PRO A 138 -55.71 7.45 15.83
CA PRO A 138 -54.71 6.63 15.12
C PRO A 138 -54.93 6.55 13.60
N TRP A 139 -56.14 6.77 13.12
CA TRP A 139 -56.52 6.65 11.72
C TRP A 139 -56.17 7.90 10.89
N LYS A 140 -55.86 9.05 11.51
CA LYS A 140 -55.46 10.29 10.81
C LYS A 140 -54.00 10.33 10.43
N ILE A 141 -53.17 9.48 11.06
CA ILE A 141 -51.69 9.52 10.91
C ILE A 141 -51.21 8.48 9.90
N TRP A 142 -52.02 7.44 9.64
CA TRP A 142 -51.64 6.38 8.73
C TRP A 142 -52.06 6.71 7.30
N GLN A 143 -51.17 7.37 6.54
CA GLN A 143 -51.26 7.50 5.10
C GLN A 143 -50.19 6.54 4.48
N PRO A 144 -50.58 5.31 4.09
CA PRO A 144 -49.68 4.29 3.59
C PRO A 144 -48.95 4.75 2.29
N GLU A 145 -49.59 5.62 1.53
CA GLU A 145 -49.04 6.15 0.26
C GLU A 145 -47.84 7.10 0.49
N GLU A 146 -47.91 8.02 1.44
CA GLU A 146 -46.77 8.89 1.80
C GLU A 146 -45.63 8.15 2.45
N PHE A 147 -45.90 7.09 3.20
CA PHE A 147 -44.88 6.26 3.84
C PHE A 147 -44.10 5.44 2.83
N CYS A 148 -44.77 4.88 1.80
CA CYS A 148 -44.12 4.14 0.73
C CYS A 148 -43.27 5.03 -0.16
N GLU A 149 -43.72 6.22 -0.55
CA GLU A 149 -42.94 7.12 -1.41
C GLU A 149 -41.65 7.62 -0.72
N LYS A 150 -41.71 7.98 0.56
CA LYS A 150 -40.52 8.48 1.28
C LYS A 150 -39.49 7.39 1.61
N ASN A 151 -39.93 6.15 1.83
CA ASN A 151 -39.03 5.05 2.20
C ASN A 151 -38.50 4.26 1.01
N VAL A 152 -39.19 4.24 -0.13
CA VAL A 152 -38.66 3.64 -1.38
C VAL A 152 -37.41 4.36 -1.88
N VAL A 153 -37.29 5.68 -1.66
CA VAL A 153 -36.08 6.44 -2.01
C VAL A 153 -34.88 6.03 -1.20
N ILE A 154 -35.06 5.64 0.09
CA ILE A 154 -33.98 5.21 0.98
C ILE A 154 -33.50 3.79 0.63
N PHE A 155 -34.39 2.87 0.28
CA PHE A 155 -34.05 1.49 -0.09
C PHE A 155 -33.52 1.36 -1.52
N GLY A 156 -34.04 2.17 -2.47
CA GLY A 156 -33.59 2.15 -3.86
C GLY A 156 -32.20 2.68 -4.11
N GLN A 157 -31.56 3.36 -3.15
CA GLN A 157 -30.17 3.81 -3.23
C GLN A 157 -29.17 2.79 -2.70
N LEU A 158 -29.61 1.73 -2.05
CA LEU A 158 -28.74 0.68 -1.51
C LEU A 158 -28.49 -0.48 -2.49
N GLU A 159 -29.29 -0.61 -3.55
CA GLU A 159 -29.15 -1.70 -4.54
C GLU A 159 -28.37 -1.32 -5.82
N LYS A 160 -27.87 -0.09 -5.93
CA LYS A 160 -27.10 0.34 -7.12
C LYS A 160 -25.63 0.62 -6.80
N LYS A 161 -24.95 -0.37 -6.17
CA LYS A 161 -23.47 -0.43 -6.20
C LYS A 161 -22.99 -1.86 -6.12
#